data_ee74f29cf5763052a962647a484e7962
#
_entry.id   ee74f29cf5763052a962647a484e7962
#
_cell.length_a   1.000
_cell.length_b   1.000
_cell.length_c   1.000
_cell.angle_alpha   90.00
_cell.angle_beta   90.00
_cell.angle_gamma   90.00
#
_symmetry.space_group_name_H-M   'P 1'
#
loop_
_entity.id
_entity.type
_entity.pdbx_description
1 polymer ?
#
loop_
_entity_poly.entity_id
_entity_poly.type
_entity_poly.pdbx_seq_one_letter_code
_entity_poly.pdbx_strand_id
1 'polypeptide(L)'
;YGIADGLAKTDFDGIMNSLPNKFQKRIVSAESLAVRWIETRTSIEMTIYNTLVEITHNIIKEAFSSKVITPGVTTTDDVVWWMREKVSSLGLKTWFHPTVDVQRTGQSDLYGFDGESKFDIINSGDLVHCDFGITYLTLNTDCQELAYVLRTNETEAPEYLKKALKKGNDVQDDLT
;
A
#
# COMPACT_ATOMS: atom_id res chain seq x y z
N TYR A 1 -9.25 -16.23 -1.66
CA TYR A 1 -8.56 -16.82 -0.48
C TYR A 1 -9.54 -17.73 0.26
N GLY A 2 -9.72 -18.98 -0.23
CA GLY A 2 -10.63 -19.96 0.37
C GLY A 2 -10.26 -20.39 1.79
N ILE A 3 -9.11 -19.97 2.31
CA ILE A 3 -8.66 -20.29 3.68
C ILE A 3 -9.24 -19.29 4.70
N ALA A 4 -9.65 -18.10 4.29
CA ALA A 4 -10.18 -17.06 5.19
C ALA A 4 -11.71 -17.07 5.30
N ASP A 5 -12.39 -17.93 4.55
CA ASP A 5 -13.84 -17.89 4.34
C ASP A 5 -14.64 -18.75 5.35
N GLY A 6 -14.01 -19.17 6.44
CA GLY A 6 -14.65 -19.93 7.49
C GLY A 6 -14.44 -21.45 7.39
N LEU A 7 -15.45 -22.24 7.77
CA LEU A 7 -15.36 -23.70 7.78
C LEU A 7 -15.41 -24.28 6.36
N ALA A 8 -14.58 -25.29 6.10
CA ALA A 8 -14.73 -26.11 4.90
C ALA A 8 -16.12 -26.79 4.89
N LYS A 9 -16.66 -27.00 3.69
CA LYS A 9 -18.01 -27.63 3.55
C LYS A 9 -18.10 -28.97 4.28
N THR A 10 -17.05 -29.79 4.23
CA THR A 10 -16.99 -31.08 4.91
C THR A 10 -17.06 -30.96 6.43
N ASP A 11 -16.37 -29.94 7.00
CA ASP A 11 -16.38 -29.70 8.45
C ASP A 11 -17.74 -29.16 8.89
N PHE A 12 -18.35 -28.27 8.09
CA PHE A 12 -19.70 -27.80 8.32
C PHE A 12 -20.70 -28.95 8.33
N ASP A 13 -20.66 -29.83 7.34
CA ASP A 13 -21.57 -31.01 7.28
C ASP A 13 -21.32 -31.95 8.46
N GLY A 14 -20.09 -32.17 8.86
CA GLY A 14 -19.74 -32.96 10.05
C GLY A 14 -20.38 -32.39 11.32
N ILE A 15 -20.28 -31.09 11.53
CA ILE A 15 -20.90 -30.39 12.67
C ILE A 15 -22.43 -30.51 12.59
N MET A 16 -23.01 -30.20 11.43
CA MET A 16 -24.48 -30.30 11.25
C MET A 16 -25.01 -31.69 11.55
N ASN A 17 -24.35 -32.74 11.07
CA ASN A 17 -24.74 -34.10 11.30
C ASN A 17 -24.61 -34.57 12.77
N SER A 18 -23.69 -33.98 13.52
CA SER A 18 -23.47 -34.26 14.94
C SER A 18 -24.46 -33.55 15.88
N LEU A 19 -25.16 -32.52 15.38
CA LEU A 19 -26.06 -31.71 16.19
C LEU A 19 -27.51 -32.22 16.12
N PRO A 20 -28.24 -32.24 17.26
CA PRO A 20 -29.69 -32.46 17.26
C PRO A 20 -30.42 -31.43 16.37
N ASN A 21 -31.45 -31.81 15.63
CA ASN A 21 -32.21 -30.98 14.70
C ASN A 21 -32.66 -29.63 15.27
N LYS A 22 -32.99 -29.60 16.59
CA LYS A 22 -33.39 -28.36 17.28
C LYS A 22 -32.28 -27.30 17.31
N PHE A 23 -31.00 -27.71 17.27
CA PHE A 23 -29.86 -26.81 17.28
C PHE A 23 -29.37 -26.45 15.88
N GLN A 24 -29.53 -27.37 14.89
CA GLN A 24 -29.15 -27.09 13.50
C GLN A 24 -29.79 -25.80 12.96
N LYS A 25 -31.08 -25.58 13.30
CA LYS A 25 -31.86 -24.41 12.88
C LYS A 25 -31.38 -23.08 13.53
N ARG A 26 -30.50 -23.15 14.51
CA ARG A 26 -29.95 -21.99 15.24
C ARG A 26 -28.58 -21.60 14.76
N ILE A 27 -27.99 -22.38 13.87
CA ILE A 27 -26.67 -22.06 13.28
C ILE A 27 -26.88 -20.97 12.24
N VAL A 28 -26.13 -19.90 12.38
CA VAL A 28 -26.09 -18.75 11.46
C VAL A 28 -24.64 -18.43 11.11
N SER A 29 -24.41 -17.76 10.01
CA SER A 29 -23.08 -17.27 9.66
C SER A 29 -22.56 -16.27 10.71
N ALA A 30 -21.29 -16.40 11.06
CA ALA A 30 -20.58 -15.46 11.91
C ALA A 30 -19.80 -14.39 11.09
N GLU A 31 -19.95 -14.39 9.76
CA GLU A 31 -19.22 -13.49 8.86
C GLU A 31 -19.27 -12.04 9.31
N SER A 32 -20.49 -11.50 9.50
CA SER A 32 -20.64 -10.10 9.92
C SER A 32 -20.05 -9.81 11.31
N LEU A 33 -19.96 -10.79 12.19
CA LEU A 33 -19.32 -10.64 13.51
C LEU A 33 -17.80 -10.55 13.35
N ALA A 34 -17.23 -11.44 12.55
CA ALA A 34 -15.79 -11.46 12.27
C ALA A 34 -15.34 -10.17 11.54
N VAL A 35 -16.07 -9.76 10.50
CA VAL A 35 -15.82 -8.53 9.76
C VAL A 35 -15.86 -7.33 10.67
N ARG A 36 -16.94 -7.16 11.46
CA ARG A 36 -17.08 -6.03 12.39
C ARG A 36 -15.95 -5.97 13.41
N TRP A 37 -15.47 -7.10 13.89
CA TRP A 37 -14.35 -7.09 14.81
C TRP A 37 -13.06 -6.65 14.13
N ILE A 38 -12.77 -7.17 12.94
CA ILE A 38 -11.55 -6.86 12.20
C ILE A 38 -11.52 -5.38 11.79
N GLU A 39 -12.65 -4.81 11.36
CA GLU A 39 -12.73 -3.41 10.92
C GLU A 39 -12.87 -2.39 12.04
N THR A 40 -13.29 -2.79 13.24
CA THR A 40 -13.51 -1.85 14.36
C THR A 40 -12.19 -1.41 14.96
N ARG A 41 -12.04 -0.11 15.16
CA ARG A 41 -10.91 0.54 15.83
C ARG A 41 -11.40 1.32 17.06
N THR A 42 -10.57 1.32 18.10
CA THR A 42 -10.81 2.14 19.30
C THR A 42 -10.35 3.58 19.06
N SER A 43 -10.82 4.52 19.89
CA SER A 43 -10.37 5.91 19.82
C SER A 43 -8.87 6.08 20.04
N ILE A 44 -8.27 5.23 20.88
CA ILE A 44 -6.81 5.23 21.12
C ILE A 44 -6.07 4.77 19.88
N GLU A 45 -6.51 3.67 19.25
CA GLU A 45 -5.92 3.18 18.00
C GLU A 45 -5.99 4.23 16.89
N MET A 46 -7.12 4.94 16.76
CA MET A 46 -7.25 6.01 15.77
C MET A 46 -6.30 7.18 16.01
N THR A 47 -6.02 7.52 17.27
CA THR A 47 -5.02 8.55 17.59
C THR A 47 -3.61 8.11 17.18
N ILE A 48 -3.25 6.85 17.46
CA ILE A 48 -1.96 6.28 17.07
C ILE A 48 -1.87 6.15 15.55
N TYR A 49 -2.96 5.75 14.91
CA TYR A 49 -3.01 5.54 13.46
C TYR A 49 -2.67 6.79 12.67
N ASN A 50 -3.19 7.95 13.06
CA ASN A 50 -2.85 9.23 12.43
C ASN A 50 -1.35 9.51 12.46
N THR A 51 -0.70 9.24 13.60
CA THR A 51 0.77 9.37 13.73
C THR A 51 1.52 8.38 12.82
N LEU A 52 1.02 7.14 12.69
CA LEU A 52 1.62 6.15 11.80
C LEU A 52 1.52 6.58 10.33
N VAL A 53 0.38 7.12 9.92
CA VAL A 53 0.18 7.66 8.56
C VAL A 53 1.16 8.81 8.30
N GLU A 54 1.32 9.74 9.23
CA GLU A 54 2.30 10.83 9.11
C GLU A 54 3.74 10.30 8.99
N ILE A 55 4.13 9.30 9.78
CA ILE A 55 5.44 8.67 9.68
C ILE A 55 5.62 8.03 8.31
N THR A 56 4.61 7.31 7.81
CA THR A 56 4.65 6.66 6.50
C THR A 56 4.88 7.69 5.39
N HIS A 57 4.10 8.77 5.35
CA HIS A 57 4.26 9.83 4.36
C HIS A 57 5.62 10.55 4.49
N ASN A 58 6.13 10.76 5.70
CA ASN A 58 7.44 11.36 5.90
C ASN A 58 8.58 10.47 5.38
N ILE A 59 8.46 9.14 5.52
CA ILE A 59 9.43 8.20 4.95
C ILE A 59 9.38 8.25 3.43
N ILE A 60 8.18 8.22 2.81
CA ILE A 60 8.02 8.32 1.35
C ILE A 60 8.59 9.65 0.84
N LYS A 61 8.25 10.76 1.50
CA LYS A 61 8.75 12.09 1.13
C LYS A 61 10.28 12.19 1.17
N GLU A 62 10.92 11.57 2.16
CA GLU A 62 12.38 11.53 2.24
C GLU A 62 12.96 10.59 1.17
N ALA A 63 12.35 9.42 0.96
CA ALA A 63 12.74 8.45 -0.07
C ALA A 63 12.72 9.06 -1.48
N PHE A 64 11.72 9.89 -1.77
CA PHE A 64 11.54 10.57 -3.07
C PHE A 64 12.25 11.93 -3.16
N SER A 65 13.17 12.21 -2.27
CA SER A 65 13.97 13.45 -2.30
C SER A 65 15.35 13.24 -2.91
N SER A 66 16.03 14.34 -3.23
CA SER A 66 17.43 14.34 -3.68
C SER A 66 18.44 13.85 -2.62
N LYS A 67 18.00 13.57 -1.40
CA LYS A 67 18.83 12.91 -0.38
C LYS A 67 19.02 11.41 -0.69
N VAL A 68 18.05 10.81 -1.35
CA VAL A 68 18.02 9.37 -1.64
C VAL A 68 18.18 9.12 -3.15
N ILE A 69 17.45 9.86 -3.98
CA ILE A 69 17.48 9.70 -5.43
C ILE A 69 18.50 10.62 -6.07
N THR A 70 19.50 10.03 -6.72
CA THR A 70 20.40 10.69 -7.66
C THR A 70 20.03 10.19 -9.06
N PRO A 71 19.38 11.04 -9.90
CA PRO A 71 18.95 10.61 -11.24
C PRO A 71 20.11 10.10 -12.08
N GLY A 72 19.88 8.98 -12.78
CA GLY A 72 20.90 8.28 -13.59
C GLY A 72 21.82 7.36 -12.80
N VAL A 73 21.67 7.27 -11.46
CA VAL A 73 22.50 6.45 -10.58
C VAL A 73 21.66 5.54 -9.68
N THR A 74 20.70 6.12 -8.95
CA THR A 74 19.87 5.37 -7.99
C THR A 74 18.88 4.46 -8.72
N THR A 75 18.82 3.22 -8.29
CA THR A 75 17.84 2.24 -8.77
C THR A 75 16.56 2.27 -7.93
N THR A 76 15.48 1.68 -8.45
CA THR A 76 14.24 1.46 -7.69
C THR A 76 14.49 0.60 -6.46
N ASP A 77 15.32 -0.44 -6.59
CA ASP A 77 15.72 -1.31 -5.48
C ASP A 77 16.48 -0.56 -4.39
N ASP A 78 17.38 0.37 -4.75
CA ASP A 78 18.09 1.20 -3.76
C ASP A 78 17.10 1.98 -2.90
N VAL A 79 16.04 2.53 -3.51
CA VAL A 79 14.99 3.26 -2.78
C VAL A 79 14.20 2.33 -1.87
N VAL A 80 13.82 1.15 -2.36
CA VAL A 80 13.13 0.12 -1.55
C VAL A 80 13.95 -0.26 -0.33
N TRP A 81 15.23 -0.55 -0.50
CA TRP A 81 16.11 -0.92 0.61
C TRP A 81 16.31 0.23 1.58
N TRP A 82 16.47 1.47 1.07
CA TRP A 82 16.55 2.65 1.93
C TRP A 82 15.29 2.81 2.80
N MET A 83 14.08 2.63 2.22
CA MET A 83 12.83 2.70 2.97
C MET A 83 12.80 1.64 4.08
N ARG A 84 13.21 0.42 3.80
CA ARG A 84 13.27 -0.67 4.79
C ARG A 84 14.26 -0.38 5.92
N GLU A 85 15.43 0.13 5.60
CA GLU A 85 16.44 0.53 6.59
C GLU A 85 15.92 1.66 7.46
N LYS A 86 15.26 2.65 6.85
CA LYS A 86 14.64 3.75 7.58
C LYS A 86 13.59 3.27 8.58
N VAL A 87 12.69 2.38 8.17
CA VAL A 87 11.69 1.75 9.04
C VAL A 87 12.35 1.02 10.19
N SER A 88 13.38 0.21 9.90
CA SER A 88 14.14 -0.53 10.90
C SER A 88 14.83 0.40 11.91
N SER A 89 15.40 1.51 11.43
CA SER A 89 16.05 2.52 12.29
C SER A 89 15.10 3.20 13.28
N LEU A 90 13.80 3.27 12.92
CA LEU A 90 12.74 3.77 13.78
C LEU A 90 12.16 2.71 14.73
N GLY A 91 12.67 1.47 14.69
CA GLY A 91 12.15 0.36 15.47
C GLY A 91 10.79 -0.17 14.98
N LEU A 92 10.40 0.18 13.78
CA LEU A 92 9.16 -0.25 13.14
C LEU A 92 9.40 -1.44 12.19
N LYS A 93 8.32 -1.95 11.60
CA LYS A 93 8.37 -3.03 10.60
C LYS A 93 7.51 -2.67 9.40
N THR A 94 7.87 -3.17 8.23
CA THR A 94 6.96 -3.24 7.08
C THR A 94 6.12 -4.50 7.20
N TRP A 95 4.87 -4.49 6.73
CA TRP A 95 4.02 -5.68 6.70
C TRP A 95 3.99 -6.35 5.33
N PHE A 96 4.47 -5.66 4.31
CA PHE A 96 4.80 -6.22 3.00
C PHE A 96 6.14 -5.65 2.50
N HIS A 97 6.68 -6.24 1.44
CA HIS A 97 7.88 -5.70 0.80
C HIS A 97 7.50 -4.47 -0.02
N PRO A 98 8.05 -3.29 0.25
CA PRO A 98 7.73 -2.09 -0.52
C PRO A 98 8.04 -2.30 -2.01
N THR A 99 7.27 -1.66 -2.87
CA THR A 99 7.58 -1.59 -4.30
C THR A 99 7.86 -0.15 -4.71
N VAL A 100 8.80 0.02 -5.62
CA VAL A 100 9.08 1.29 -6.28
C VAL A 100 9.19 1.03 -7.78
N ASP A 101 8.36 1.72 -8.54
CA ASP A 101 8.24 1.54 -9.99
C ASP A 101 8.46 2.85 -10.72
N VAL A 102 8.87 2.77 -11.98
CA VAL A 102 9.15 3.93 -12.83
C VAL A 102 8.30 3.89 -14.09
N GLN A 103 7.62 5.00 -14.36
CA GLN A 103 7.01 5.28 -15.66
C GLN A 103 7.83 6.32 -16.42
N ARG A 104 8.15 6.03 -17.69
CA ARG A 104 8.97 6.86 -18.54
C ARG A 104 8.24 7.30 -19.81
N THR A 105 8.25 8.61 -20.08
CA THR A 105 7.59 9.18 -21.26
C THR A 105 8.11 8.53 -22.56
N GLY A 106 7.18 8.18 -23.46
CA GLY A 106 7.48 7.60 -24.77
C GLY A 106 7.71 6.09 -24.74
N GLN A 107 7.57 5.46 -23.61
CA GLN A 107 7.59 4.01 -23.50
C GLN A 107 6.20 3.50 -23.15
N SER A 108 5.68 2.62 -24.02
CA SER A 108 4.30 2.14 -23.96
C SER A 108 4.10 0.93 -23.06
N ASP A 109 5.14 0.51 -22.36
CA ASP A 109 5.02 -0.61 -21.44
C ASP A 109 4.34 -0.14 -20.16
N LEU A 110 3.04 -0.03 -20.30
CA LEU A 110 2.13 -0.06 -19.16
C LEU A 110 2.48 -1.28 -18.31
N TYR A 111 2.53 -1.09 -16.99
CA TYR A 111 2.72 -2.12 -15.99
C TYR A 111 2.28 -3.49 -16.48
N GLY A 112 3.20 -4.44 -16.55
CA GLY A 112 2.81 -5.82 -16.49
C GLY A 112 2.05 -6.00 -15.17
N PHE A 113 0.93 -6.68 -15.21
CA PHE A 113 0.16 -7.09 -14.01
C PHE A 113 0.99 -7.94 -13.05
N ASP A 114 2.19 -8.29 -13.43
CA ASP A 114 3.22 -9.07 -12.76
C ASP A 114 4.22 -8.25 -11.94
N GLY A 115 4.09 -6.92 -11.93
CA GLY A 115 4.83 -6.05 -10.99
C GLY A 115 6.33 -5.93 -11.27
N GLU A 116 6.83 -6.40 -12.39
CA GLU A 116 8.23 -6.20 -12.76
C GLU A 116 8.38 -4.86 -13.50
N SER A 117 9.05 -3.90 -12.83
CA SER A 117 9.53 -2.69 -13.50
C SER A 117 10.60 -3.06 -14.52
N LYS A 118 10.47 -2.61 -15.76
CA LYS A 118 11.53 -2.78 -16.76
C LYS A 118 12.70 -1.80 -16.58
N PHE A 119 12.57 -0.87 -15.65
CA PHE A 119 13.54 0.21 -15.46
C PHE A 119 14.02 0.22 -14.03
N ASP A 120 15.27 -0.20 -13.84
CA ASP A 120 15.89 -0.21 -12.53
C ASP A 120 16.43 1.17 -12.14
N ILE A 121 17.03 1.91 -13.11
CA ILE A 121 17.65 3.23 -12.87
C ILE A 121 16.63 4.35 -13.05
N ILE A 122 16.47 5.15 -12.01
CA ILE A 122 15.60 6.33 -11.99
C ILE A 122 16.30 7.49 -12.71
N ASN A 123 15.65 8.06 -13.72
CA ASN A 123 16.19 9.16 -14.52
C ASN A 123 15.38 10.44 -14.38
N SER A 124 15.99 11.58 -14.73
CA SER A 124 15.26 12.84 -14.85
C SER A 124 14.16 12.76 -15.89
N GLY A 125 12.95 13.15 -15.52
CA GLY A 125 11.75 13.06 -16.34
C GLY A 125 10.91 11.81 -16.11
N ASP A 126 11.33 10.91 -15.25
CA ASP A 126 10.55 9.75 -14.84
C ASP A 126 9.46 10.14 -13.82
N LEU A 127 8.35 9.42 -13.86
CA LEU A 127 7.36 9.38 -12.81
C LEU A 127 7.63 8.14 -11.96
N VAL A 128 7.92 8.34 -10.69
CA VAL A 128 8.19 7.28 -9.71
C VAL A 128 6.93 7.05 -8.90
N HIS A 129 6.57 5.80 -8.71
CA HIS A 129 5.46 5.34 -7.86
C HIS A 129 6.02 4.47 -6.76
N CYS A 130 5.44 4.52 -5.57
CA CYS A 130 5.68 3.51 -4.54
C CYS A 130 4.38 2.99 -3.97
N ASP A 131 4.44 1.74 -3.51
CA ASP A 131 3.48 1.13 -2.60
C ASP A 131 4.22 0.76 -1.33
N PHE A 132 3.83 1.37 -0.20
CA PHE A 132 4.58 1.29 1.04
C PHE A 132 3.68 1.35 2.27
N GLY A 133 3.95 0.45 3.22
CA GLY A 133 3.23 0.42 4.49
C GLY A 133 4.07 -0.05 5.66
N ILE A 134 3.77 0.46 6.83
CA ILE A 134 4.41 0.10 8.09
C ILE A 134 3.41 -0.52 9.06
N THR A 135 3.94 -1.32 9.98
CA THR A 135 3.17 -1.95 11.05
C THR A 135 3.63 -1.43 12.41
N TYR A 136 2.66 -1.09 13.25
CA TYR A 136 2.87 -0.85 14.67
C TYR A 136 1.73 -1.47 15.48
N LEU A 137 2.07 -2.35 16.43
CA LEU A 137 1.09 -3.18 17.15
C LEU A 137 0.24 -3.99 16.13
N THR A 138 -1.06 -3.75 16.10
CA THR A 138 -2.02 -4.38 15.18
C THR A 138 -2.46 -3.47 14.03
N LEU A 139 -1.85 -2.28 13.91
CA LEU A 139 -2.20 -1.28 12.92
C LEU A 139 -1.22 -1.31 11.75
N ASN A 140 -1.75 -1.29 10.54
CA ASN A 140 -0.99 -1.23 9.31
C ASN A 140 -1.34 0.04 8.53
N THR A 141 -0.36 0.70 7.97
CA THR A 141 -0.58 1.74 6.94
C THR A 141 -0.39 1.12 5.56
N ASP A 142 -1.02 1.72 4.57
CA ASP A 142 -0.93 1.34 3.17
C ASP A 142 -1.07 2.60 2.33
N CYS A 143 0.05 3.09 1.80
CA CYS A 143 0.13 4.37 1.13
C CYS A 143 0.79 4.21 -0.23
N GLN A 144 0.14 4.75 -1.26
CA GLN A 144 0.70 4.83 -2.60
C GLN A 144 0.89 6.31 -2.95
N GLU A 145 2.10 6.64 -3.40
CA GLU A 145 2.48 8.00 -3.73
C GLU A 145 3.23 8.07 -5.06
N LEU A 146 3.10 9.21 -5.70
CA LEU A 146 3.75 9.52 -6.97
C LEU A 146 4.70 10.70 -6.81
N ALA A 147 5.87 10.61 -7.45
CA ALA A 147 6.79 11.73 -7.57
C ALA A 147 7.34 11.84 -8.99
N TYR A 148 7.48 13.07 -9.46
CA TYR A 148 8.14 13.35 -10.74
C TYR A 148 9.59 13.79 -10.51
N VAL A 149 10.52 13.14 -11.21
CA VAL A 149 11.94 13.46 -11.15
C VAL A 149 12.24 14.62 -12.10
N LEU A 150 12.43 15.82 -11.54
CA LEU A 150 12.63 17.05 -12.31
C LEU A 150 13.82 16.94 -13.29
N ARG A 151 13.65 17.48 -14.50
CA ARG A 151 14.76 17.72 -15.43
C ARG A 151 15.55 18.95 -15.02
N THR A 152 16.76 19.11 -15.57
CA THR A 152 17.71 20.17 -15.20
C THR A 152 17.13 21.59 -15.22
N ASN A 153 16.17 21.87 -16.10
CA ASN A 153 15.59 23.20 -16.28
C ASN A 153 14.15 23.31 -15.70
N GLU A 154 13.69 22.30 -14.97
CA GLU A 154 12.36 22.29 -14.39
C GLU A 154 12.42 22.65 -12.91
N THR A 155 11.50 23.47 -12.45
CA THR A 155 11.32 23.83 -11.04
C THR A 155 10.12 23.13 -10.41
N GLU A 156 9.25 22.54 -11.25
CA GLU A 156 8.04 21.84 -10.84
C GLU A 156 7.62 20.81 -11.89
N ALA A 157 6.75 19.91 -11.50
CA ALA A 157 6.23 18.89 -12.40
C ALA A 157 5.41 19.49 -13.57
N PRO A 158 5.45 18.89 -14.77
CA PRO A 158 4.67 19.35 -15.91
C PRO A 158 3.16 19.45 -15.61
N GLU A 159 2.49 20.46 -16.18
CA GLU A 159 1.08 20.74 -15.92
C GLU A 159 0.14 19.57 -16.26
N TYR A 160 0.48 18.74 -17.25
CA TYR A 160 -0.35 17.58 -17.60
C TYR A 160 -0.34 16.53 -16.49
N LEU A 161 0.79 16.34 -15.77
CA LEU A 161 0.87 15.42 -14.62
C LEU A 161 0.09 15.97 -13.42
N LYS A 162 0.21 17.27 -13.14
CA LYS A 162 -0.57 17.91 -12.06
C LYS A 162 -2.07 17.79 -12.29
N LYS A 163 -2.51 17.99 -13.55
CA LYS A 163 -3.91 17.82 -13.93
C LYS A 163 -4.38 16.37 -13.82
N ALA A 164 -3.53 15.41 -14.17
CA ALA A 164 -3.84 13.99 -14.05
C ALA A 164 -3.99 13.59 -12.57
N LEU A 165 -3.06 14.01 -11.71
CA LEU A 165 -3.12 13.78 -10.27
C LEU A 165 -4.38 14.41 -9.67
N LYS A 166 -4.66 15.68 -10.00
CA LYS A 166 -5.88 16.34 -9.52
C LYS A 166 -7.14 15.55 -9.89
N LYS A 167 -7.19 15.04 -11.12
CA LYS A 167 -8.34 14.25 -11.57
C LYS A 167 -8.47 12.91 -10.83
N GLY A 168 -7.36 12.28 -10.47
CA GLY A 168 -7.35 11.09 -9.63
C GLY A 168 -7.89 11.40 -8.22
N ASN A 169 -7.40 12.48 -7.61
CA ASN A 169 -7.87 12.92 -6.29
C ASN A 169 -9.37 13.29 -6.31
N ASP A 170 -9.84 14.02 -7.34
CA ASP A 170 -11.26 14.35 -7.48
C ASP A 170 -12.13 13.06 -7.51
N VAL A 171 -11.68 11.98 -8.15
CA VAL A 171 -12.39 10.69 -8.16
C VAL A 171 -12.38 10.02 -6.77
N GLN A 172 -11.26 10.10 -6.04
CA GLN A 172 -11.20 9.57 -4.67
C GLN A 172 -12.13 10.33 -3.73
N ASP A 173 -12.18 11.66 -3.84
CA ASP A 173 -13.06 12.50 -3.03
C ASP A 173 -14.55 12.24 -3.32
N ASP A 174 -14.90 11.87 -4.56
CA ASP A 174 -16.26 11.52 -4.94
C ASP A 174 -16.69 10.13 -4.40
N LEU A 175 -15.75 9.26 -4.02
CA LEU A 175 -16.00 7.91 -3.52
C LEU A 175 -16.03 7.82 -1.98
N THR A 176 -15.55 8.81 -1.27
CA THR A 176 -15.48 8.89 0.20
C THR A 176 -16.54 9.78 0.79
#